data_d903af470fad4831e14e60cb705d164a
#
_entry.id   d903af470fad4831e14e60cb705d164a
#
_cell.length_a   1.000
_cell.length_b   1.000
_cell.length_c   1.000
_cell.angle_alpha   90.00
_cell.angle_beta   90.00
_cell.angle_gamma   90.00
#
_symmetry.space_group_name_H-M   'P 1'
#
loop_
_entity.id
_entity.type
_entity.pdbx_description
1 polymer ?
#
loop_
_entity_poly.entity_id
_entity_poly.type
_entity_poly.pdbx_seq_one_letter_code
_entity_poly.pdbx_strand_id
1 'polypeptide(L)'
;MTSTSAQSCFVHRDNIRLHHLEWGSEGRHPIVLVHGSRLHAHVWNHFCRRFSERYHIIALDQRGHGDSEWSAHGDYQMEDFYEDLRTVIEARRLSRFTLIGHSLGGRVCMLYAHRHPDLLERLVLVDITPGRPPAVAVRAPGEISDDDRTAPGEFESSQEALVHLKRLMPRAPAALVEESVQHGLRRTGDGRYTWKYDPAFLSGRRSRASGLDLWRVVQSIPAPTLLQYGSHSNVVNHELAARLAETMPRCTVERIEGAGHGLFTDQPEAFAQSVERFLAAT
;
A
#
# COMPACT_ATOMS: atom_id res chain seq x y z
N MET A 1 -19.35 -5.02 -20.65
CA MET A 1 -18.61 -3.76 -20.88
C MET A 1 -17.51 -3.68 -19.84
N THR A 2 -16.26 -3.69 -20.24
CA THR A 2 -15.13 -3.55 -19.32
C THR A 2 -15.07 -2.11 -18.85
N SER A 3 -15.35 -1.86 -17.56
CA SER A 3 -15.21 -0.50 -17.00
C SER A 3 -13.73 -0.14 -16.90
N THR A 4 -13.30 0.83 -17.68
CA THR A 4 -11.96 1.45 -17.58
C THR A 4 -11.88 2.49 -16.46
N SER A 5 -12.99 2.71 -15.73
CA SER A 5 -13.10 3.61 -14.60
C SER A 5 -13.30 2.84 -13.30
N ALA A 6 -12.78 3.40 -12.21
CA ALA A 6 -13.00 2.86 -10.87
C ALA A 6 -14.48 2.94 -10.46
N GLN A 7 -14.96 1.88 -9.85
CA GLN A 7 -16.21 1.88 -9.09
C GLN A 7 -15.88 2.01 -7.60
N SER A 8 -16.46 3.02 -6.94
CA SER A 8 -16.36 3.21 -5.50
C SER A 8 -17.33 2.26 -4.80
N CYS A 9 -16.82 1.42 -3.90
CA CYS A 9 -17.56 0.40 -3.18
C CYS A 9 -17.28 0.48 -1.67
N PHE A 10 -18.22 -0.03 -0.88
CA PHE A 10 -18.10 -0.03 0.57
C PHE A 10 -18.48 -1.39 1.15
N VAL A 11 -17.77 -1.77 2.22
CA VAL A 11 -18.15 -2.88 3.11
C VAL A 11 -18.12 -2.38 4.54
N HIS A 12 -18.86 -3.03 5.42
CA HIS A 12 -18.92 -2.68 6.84
C HIS A 12 -18.26 -3.78 7.67
N ARG A 13 -17.42 -3.38 8.59
CA ARG A 13 -16.93 -4.21 9.68
C ARG A 13 -17.21 -3.51 11.00
N ASP A 14 -18.09 -4.09 11.80
CA ASP A 14 -18.56 -3.47 13.04
C ASP A 14 -19.06 -2.03 12.79
N ASN A 15 -18.43 -1.05 13.42
CA ASN A 15 -18.77 0.37 13.30
C ASN A 15 -17.88 1.12 12.29
N ILE A 16 -17.11 0.42 11.47
CA ILE A 16 -16.22 1.04 10.47
C ILE A 16 -16.70 0.68 9.08
N ARG A 17 -16.95 1.69 8.27
CA ARG A 17 -17.22 1.56 6.85
C ARG A 17 -15.88 1.63 6.11
N LEU A 18 -15.55 0.56 5.40
CA LEU A 18 -14.34 0.41 4.60
C LEU A 18 -14.65 0.69 3.13
N HIS A 19 -13.93 1.62 2.55
CA HIS A 19 -13.99 1.96 1.14
C HIS A 19 -12.98 1.13 0.34
N HIS A 20 -13.33 0.78 -0.88
CA HIS A 20 -12.41 0.24 -1.86
C HIS A 20 -12.83 0.63 -3.27
N LEU A 21 -11.87 0.66 -4.17
CA LEU A 21 -12.08 0.86 -5.59
C LEU A 21 -12.06 -0.48 -6.31
N GLU A 22 -13.03 -0.69 -7.20
CA GLU A 22 -13.05 -1.86 -8.08
C GLU A 22 -12.83 -1.44 -9.53
N TRP A 23 -12.00 -2.23 -10.23
CA TRP A 23 -11.66 -2.05 -11.62
C TRP A 23 -11.77 -3.37 -12.36
N GLY A 24 -12.09 -3.29 -13.64
CA GLY A 24 -12.22 -4.49 -14.48
C GLY A 24 -13.55 -5.19 -14.30
N SER A 25 -13.58 -6.51 -14.42
CA SER A 25 -14.81 -7.28 -14.38
C SER A 25 -14.70 -8.44 -13.41
N GLU A 26 -15.75 -8.68 -12.63
CA GLU A 26 -15.92 -9.91 -11.85
C GLU A 26 -15.79 -11.14 -12.77
N GLY A 27 -15.24 -12.22 -12.25
CA GLY A 27 -14.96 -13.46 -13.01
C GLY A 27 -13.57 -13.51 -13.65
N ARG A 28 -12.82 -12.41 -13.69
CA ARG A 28 -11.38 -12.42 -14.00
C ARG A 28 -10.57 -12.71 -12.73
N HIS A 29 -9.29 -13.10 -12.90
CA HIS A 29 -8.42 -13.34 -11.76
C HIS A 29 -8.34 -12.10 -10.85
N PRO A 30 -8.64 -12.25 -9.56
CA PRO A 30 -8.66 -11.09 -8.65
C PRO A 30 -7.25 -10.66 -8.23
N ILE A 31 -7.04 -9.34 -8.16
CA ILE A 31 -5.86 -8.71 -7.55
C ILE A 31 -6.35 -7.77 -6.45
N VAL A 32 -5.87 -7.96 -5.23
CA VAL A 32 -6.17 -7.07 -4.10
C VAL A 32 -4.94 -6.20 -3.81
N LEU A 33 -5.14 -4.88 -3.77
CA LEU A 33 -4.10 -3.88 -3.56
C LEU A 33 -4.28 -3.22 -2.20
N VAL A 34 -3.21 -3.19 -1.39
CA VAL A 34 -3.21 -2.60 -0.04
C VAL A 34 -2.10 -1.55 0.06
N HIS A 35 -2.48 -0.30 0.22
CA HIS A 35 -1.56 0.85 0.24
C HIS A 35 -0.75 0.98 1.55
N GLY A 36 0.27 1.84 1.55
CA GLY A 36 1.07 2.18 2.72
C GLY A 36 0.45 3.26 3.62
N SER A 37 1.12 3.56 4.72
CA SER A 37 0.72 4.64 5.63
C SER A 37 0.55 5.97 4.91
N ARG A 38 -0.48 6.75 5.28
CA ARG A 38 -0.79 8.09 4.75
C ARG A 38 -1.16 8.14 3.26
N LEU A 39 -1.32 6.99 2.62
CA LEU A 39 -1.77 6.86 1.25
C LEU A 39 -3.27 6.52 1.18
N HIS A 40 -3.77 6.24 0.00
CA HIS A 40 -5.15 5.88 -0.29
C HIS A 40 -5.23 4.98 -1.54
N ALA A 41 -6.38 4.36 -1.80
CA ALA A 41 -6.58 3.41 -2.89
C ALA A 41 -6.21 3.97 -4.29
N HIS A 42 -6.44 5.25 -4.50
CA HIS A 42 -6.16 5.90 -5.78
C HIS A 42 -4.67 5.98 -6.16
N VAL A 43 -3.74 5.73 -5.24
CA VAL A 43 -2.31 5.66 -5.59
C VAL A 43 -2.00 4.53 -6.58
N TRP A 44 -2.91 3.56 -6.66
CA TRP A 44 -2.84 2.43 -7.57
C TRP A 44 -3.49 2.68 -8.95
N ASN A 45 -4.07 3.86 -9.19
CA ASN A 45 -4.84 4.14 -10.41
C ASN A 45 -4.06 3.86 -11.70
N HIS A 46 -2.77 4.23 -11.75
CA HIS A 46 -1.93 3.97 -12.92
C HIS A 46 -1.82 2.46 -13.19
N PHE A 47 -1.55 1.67 -12.16
CA PHE A 47 -1.54 0.22 -12.23
C PHE A 47 -2.91 -0.34 -12.64
N CYS A 48 -3.97 0.12 -12.00
CA CYS A 48 -5.32 -0.36 -12.27
C CYS A 48 -5.74 -0.11 -13.73
N ARG A 49 -5.49 1.07 -14.27
CA ARG A 49 -5.78 1.38 -15.69
C ARG A 49 -5.07 0.42 -16.65
N ARG A 50 -3.82 0.03 -16.37
CA ARG A 50 -3.06 -0.90 -17.20
C ARG A 50 -3.58 -2.33 -17.15
N PHE A 51 -4.06 -2.78 -15.98
CA PHE A 51 -4.39 -4.19 -15.74
C PHE A 51 -5.87 -4.52 -15.75
N SER A 52 -6.78 -3.53 -15.67
CA SER A 52 -8.23 -3.74 -15.55
C SER A 52 -8.90 -4.48 -16.71
N GLU A 53 -8.28 -4.48 -17.89
CA GLU A 53 -8.79 -5.28 -19.01
C GLU A 53 -8.56 -6.79 -18.83
N ARG A 54 -7.61 -7.21 -17.98
CA ARG A 54 -7.22 -8.61 -17.79
C ARG A 54 -7.56 -9.16 -16.41
N TYR A 55 -7.72 -8.29 -15.43
CA TYR A 55 -7.90 -8.64 -14.02
C TYR A 55 -9.10 -7.92 -13.41
N HIS A 56 -9.66 -8.52 -12.36
CA HIS A 56 -10.57 -7.84 -11.44
C HIS A 56 -9.73 -7.28 -10.30
N ILE A 57 -9.64 -5.97 -10.15
CA ILE A 57 -8.73 -5.33 -9.20
C ILE A 57 -9.53 -4.64 -8.11
N ILE A 58 -9.17 -4.90 -6.86
CA ILE A 58 -9.77 -4.32 -5.66
C ILE A 58 -8.69 -3.57 -4.91
N ALA A 59 -8.76 -2.24 -4.90
CA ALA A 59 -7.82 -1.39 -4.18
C ALA A 59 -8.47 -0.85 -2.90
N LEU A 60 -8.01 -1.32 -1.74
CA LEU A 60 -8.58 -0.98 -0.43
C LEU A 60 -8.06 0.37 0.07
N ASP A 61 -8.96 1.22 0.57
CA ASP A 61 -8.62 2.25 1.54
C ASP A 61 -8.60 1.63 2.93
N GLN A 62 -7.43 1.54 3.56
CA GLN A 62 -7.32 1.01 4.91
C GLN A 62 -8.04 1.92 5.91
N ARG A 63 -8.53 1.37 7.04
CA ARG A 63 -9.12 2.21 8.12
C ARG A 63 -8.28 3.44 8.41
N GLY A 64 -8.91 4.56 8.66
CA GLY A 64 -8.24 5.82 8.93
C GLY A 64 -7.55 6.45 7.73
N HIS A 65 -7.79 5.97 6.50
CA HIS A 65 -7.19 6.48 5.27
C HIS A 65 -8.24 6.57 4.15
N GLY A 66 -7.99 7.48 3.20
CA GLY A 66 -8.83 7.64 2.02
C GLY A 66 -10.29 7.93 2.38
N ASP A 67 -11.21 7.20 1.74
CA ASP A 67 -12.64 7.33 1.98
C ASP A 67 -13.19 6.28 2.97
N SER A 68 -12.31 5.49 3.60
CA SER A 68 -12.63 4.64 4.75
C SER A 68 -12.79 5.46 6.02
N GLU A 69 -13.67 5.00 6.92
CA GLU A 69 -13.89 5.68 8.19
C GLU A 69 -12.66 5.60 9.12
N TRP A 70 -12.57 6.59 9.97
CA TRP A 70 -11.59 6.67 11.03
C TRP A 70 -12.06 5.90 12.26
N SER A 71 -11.14 5.28 13.00
CA SER A 71 -11.49 4.62 14.24
C SER A 71 -11.84 5.66 15.32
N ALA A 72 -13.06 5.59 15.85
CA ALA A 72 -13.50 6.45 16.94
C ALA A 72 -12.66 6.24 18.22
N HIS A 73 -12.00 5.09 18.36
CA HIS A 73 -11.22 4.71 19.54
C HIS A 73 -9.71 4.72 19.29
N GLY A 74 -9.27 5.05 18.07
CA GLY A 74 -7.86 5.04 17.68
C GLY A 74 -7.29 3.61 17.54
N ASP A 75 -8.13 2.64 17.15
CA ASP A 75 -7.74 1.25 16.94
C ASP A 75 -7.05 1.10 15.59
N TYR A 76 -5.73 1.17 15.62
CA TYR A 76 -4.83 1.09 14.45
C TYR A 76 -3.73 0.07 14.68
N GLN A 77 -4.08 -1.09 15.29
CA GLN A 77 -3.16 -2.20 15.46
C GLN A 77 -3.05 -3.00 14.17
N MET A 78 -2.00 -3.79 14.03
CA MET A 78 -1.81 -4.67 12.86
C MET A 78 -3.00 -5.61 12.68
N GLU A 79 -3.56 -6.10 13.77
CA GLU A 79 -4.72 -6.98 13.79
C GLU A 79 -5.98 -6.29 13.24
N ASP A 80 -6.16 -5.00 13.53
CA ASP A 80 -7.30 -4.24 13.02
C ASP A 80 -7.27 -4.11 11.50
N PHE A 81 -6.10 -3.80 10.93
CA PHE A 81 -5.88 -3.73 9.49
C PHE A 81 -6.03 -5.09 8.82
N TYR A 82 -5.54 -6.16 9.46
CA TYR A 82 -5.72 -7.52 8.96
C TYR A 82 -7.20 -7.91 8.90
N GLU A 83 -7.97 -7.65 9.95
CA GLU A 83 -9.38 -7.97 10.01
C GLU A 83 -10.19 -7.16 8.97
N ASP A 84 -9.79 -5.92 8.69
CA ASP A 84 -10.40 -5.13 7.63
C ASP A 84 -10.16 -5.74 6.25
N LEU A 85 -8.91 -6.11 5.96
CA LEU A 85 -8.56 -6.78 4.71
C LEU A 85 -9.34 -8.09 4.56
N ARG A 86 -9.42 -8.90 5.64
CA ARG A 86 -10.19 -10.14 5.67
C ARG A 86 -11.67 -9.88 5.35
N THR A 87 -12.26 -8.86 5.97
CA THR A 87 -13.68 -8.48 5.74
C THR A 87 -13.95 -8.13 4.28
N VAL A 88 -13.07 -7.37 3.62
CA VAL A 88 -13.21 -7.04 2.20
C VAL A 88 -13.11 -8.29 1.33
N ILE A 89 -12.13 -9.15 1.58
CA ILE A 89 -11.92 -10.39 0.81
C ILE A 89 -13.13 -11.33 0.95
N GLU A 90 -13.65 -11.50 2.16
CA GLU A 90 -14.84 -12.32 2.43
C GLU A 90 -16.11 -11.75 1.79
N ALA A 91 -16.33 -10.44 1.92
CA ALA A 91 -17.47 -9.76 1.31
C ALA A 91 -17.50 -9.90 -0.22
N ARG A 92 -16.31 -9.94 -0.84
CA ARG A 92 -16.13 -10.17 -2.28
C ARG A 92 -16.02 -11.64 -2.66
N ARG A 93 -16.12 -12.56 -1.70
CA ARG A 93 -16.06 -14.02 -1.87
C ARG A 93 -14.83 -14.46 -2.69
N LEU A 94 -13.68 -13.80 -2.46
CA LEU A 94 -12.48 -14.10 -3.20
C LEU A 94 -11.90 -15.44 -2.76
N SER A 95 -11.57 -16.26 -3.73
CA SER A 95 -10.80 -17.48 -3.57
C SER A 95 -9.71 -17.51 -4.66
N ARG A 96 -8.46 -17.82 -4.30
CA ARG A 96 -7.34 -17.83 -5.26
C ARG A 96 -7.14 -16.47 -5.96
N PHE A 97 -6.52 -15.55 -5.25
CA PHE A 97 -6.23 -14.20 -5.73
C PHE A 97 -4.76 -13.84 -5.54
N THR A 98 -4.32 -12.79 -6.22
CA THR A 98 -3.03 -12.16 -5.98
C THR A 98 -3.19 -11.02 -4.99
N LEU A 99 -2.29 -10.95 -3.99
CA LEU A 99 -2.27 -9.90 -2.99
C LEU A 99 -1.03 -9.03 -3.18
N ILE A 100 -1.20 -7.72 -3.30
CA ILE A 100 -0.11 -6.75 -3.48
C ILE A 100 -0.17 -5.73 -2.36
N GLY A 101 0.89 -5.61 -1.56
CA GLY A 101 0.92 -4.70 -0.43
C GLY A 101 2.16 -3.83 -0.38
N HIS A 102 1.95 -2.53 -0.18
CA HIS A 102 3.02 -1.55 -0.01
C HIS A 102 3.21 -1.18 1.46
N SER A 103 4.45 -1.17 1.94
CA SER A 103 4.81 -0.64 3.28
C SER A 103 3.93 -1.24 4.39
N LEU A 104 3.12 -0.42 5.09
CA LEU A 104 2.13 -0.90 6.08
C LEU A 104 1.24 -2.00 5.49
N GLY A 105 0.65 -1.75 4.31
CA GLY A 105 -0.18 -2.73 3.61
C GLY A 105 0.55 -4.04 3.32
N GLY A 106 1.85 -3.99 3.01
CA GLY A 106 2.66 -5.19 2.82
C GLY A 106 2.81 -6.03 4.09
N ARG A 107 2.90 -5.40 5.27
CA ARG A 107 2.89 -6.12 6.55
C ARG A 107 1.56 -6.78 6.84
N VAL A 108 0.46 -6.10 6.52
CA VAL A 108 -0.89 -6.67 6.61
C VAL A 108 -1.03 -7.86 5.67
N CYS A 109 -0.49 -7.75 4.44
CA CYS A 109 -0.47 -8.83 3.45
C CYS A 109 0.36 -10.04 3.92
N MET A 110 1.51 -9.83 4.56
CA MET A 110 2.30 -10.92 5.17
C MET A 110 1.47 -11.69 6.20
N LEU A 111 0.79 -10.97 7.09
CA LEU A 111 -0.05 -11.58 8.11
C LEU A 111 -1.23 -12.34 7.50
N TYR A 112 -1.88 -11.75 6.48
CA TYR A 112 -2.97 -12.41 5.77
C TYR A 112 -2.50 -13.69 5.07
N ALA A 113 -1.40 -13.63 4.34
CA ALA A 113 -0.84 -14.76 3.61
C ALA A 113 -0.44 -15.94 4.53
N HIS A 114 0.06 -15.62 5.73
CA HIS A 114 0.38 -16.61 6.76
C HIS A 114 -0.88 -17.33 7.29
N ARG A 115 -1.95 -16.57 7.54
CA ARG A 115 -3.20 -17.12 8.13
C ARG A 115 -4.10 -17.80 7.12
N HIS A 116 -3.98 -17.44 5.84
CA HIS A 116 -4.83 -17.95 4.75
C HIS A 116 -4.01 -18.43 3.55
N PRO A 117 -3.08 -19.39 3.75
CA PRO A 117 -2.16 -19.82 2.70
C PRO A 117 -2.87 -20.42 1.48
N ASP A 118 -4.01 -21.08 1.69
CA ASP A 118 -4.76 -21.77 0.63
C ASP A 118 -5.55 -20.81 -0.29
N LEU A 119 -5.79 -19.59 0.16
CA LEU A 119 -6.52 -18.58 -0.63
C LEU A 119 -5.60 -17.76 -1.54
N LEU A 120 -4.29 -17.77 -1.25
CA LEU A 120 -3.36 -16.89 -1.94
C LEU A 120 -2.67 -17.61 -3.10
N GLU A 121 -2.83 -17.08 -4.31
CA GLU A 121 -2.12 -17.60 -5.47
C GLU A 121 -0.73 -16.99 -5.61
N ARG A 122 -0.61 -15.69 -5.35
CA ARG A 122 0.65 -14.93 -5.39
C ARG A 122 0.66 -13.80 -4.38
N LEU A 123 1.85 -13.43 -3.92
CA LEU A 123 2.09 -12.28 -3.05
C LEU A 123 3.10 -11.33 -3.70
N VAL A 124 2.81 -10.03 -3.70
CA VAL A 124 3.78 -8.99 -4.08
C VAL A 124 3.99 -8.05 -2.90
N LEU A 125 5.21 -7.97 -2.44
CA LEU A 125 5.64 -7.07 -1.37
C LEU A 125 6.36 -5.87 -1.99
N VAL A 126 5.78 -4.69 -1.82
CA VAL A 126 6.29 -3.47 -2.43
C VAL A 126 7.02 -2.65 -1.36
N ASP A 127 8.32 -2.64 -1.47
CA ASP A 127 9.28 -1.91 -0.62
C ASP A 127 9.07 -2.12 0.88
N ILE A 128 8.94 -3.38 1.27
CA ILE A 128 8.76 -3.77 2.68
C ILE A 128 9.33 -5.15 2.97
N THR A 129 9.99 -5.27 4.11
CA THR A 129 10.42 -6.53 4.72
C THR A 129 9.98 -6.57 6.19
N PRO A 130 10.05 -7.71 6.86
CA PRO A 130 9.80 -7.81 8.31
C PRO A 130 10.68 -6.89 9.15
N GLY A 131 11.92 -6.66 8.72
CA GLY A 131 12.88 -5.76 9.37
C GLY A 131 12.92 -4.36 8.75
N ARG A 132 13.77 -3.51 9.33
CA ARG A 132 14.16 -2.21 8.78
C ARG A 132 15.68 -2.09 8.82
N PRO A 133 16.31 -1.32 7.91
CA PRO A 133 17.72 -1.01 8.02
C PRO A 133 18.01 -0.32 9.37
N PRO A 134 19.19 -0.47 9.95
CA PRO A 134 19.65 0.39 11.01
C PRO A 134 19.46 1.85 10.59
N ALA A 135 19.07 2.72 11.52
CA ALA A 135 18.95 4.15 11.24
C ALA A 135 20.31 4.69 10.74
N VAL A 136 20.38 5.05 9.46
CA VAL A 136 21.57 5.64 8.88
C VAL A 136 21.57 7.12 9.22
N ALA A 137 22.65 7.59 9.84
CA ALA A 137 22.78 8.99 10.27
C ALA A 137 22.95 9.99 9.10
N VAL A 138 23.16 9.51 7.88
CA VAL A 138 23.35 10.34 6.68
C VAL A 138 22.19 10.08 5.72
N ARG A 139 21.41 11.12 5.47
CA ARG A 139 20.29 11.11 4.52
C ARG A 139 20.76 11.60 3.16
N ALA A 140 20.27 10.96 2.09
CA ALA A 140 20.40 11.52 0.76
C ALA A 140 19.44 12.72 0.59
N PRO A 141 19.83 13.74 -0.21
CA PRO A 141 18.94 14.86 -0.52
C PRO A 141 17.61 14.36 -1.12
N GLY A 142 16.48 14.77 -0.55
CA GLY A 142 15.14 14.37 -0.98
C GLY A 142 14.57 13.12 -0.29
N GLU A 143 15.25 12.55 0.71
CA GLU A 143 14.68 11.53 1.57
C GLU A 143 13.76 12.15 2.63
N ILE A 144 12.52 11.69 2.66
CA ILE A 144 11.52 12.09 3.66
C ILE A 144 11.98 11.54 5.02
N SER A 145 12.17 12.42 5.98
CA SER A 145 12.47 12.04 7.35
C SER A 145 11.22 11.56 8.09
N ASP A 146 11.45 10.79 9.15
CA ASP A 146 10.41 10.58 10.17
C ASP A 146 9.98 11.91 10.82
N ASP A 147 10.81 12.97 10.75
CA ASP A 147 10.51 14.33 11.20
C ASP A 147 9.64 15.13 10.21
N ASP A 148 9.60 14.76 8.91
CA ASP A 148 8.57 15.24 7.98
C ASP A 148 7.17 14.68 8.31
N ARG A 149 7.05 13.96 9.43
CA ARG A 149 5.78 13.67 10.11
C ARG A 149 5.05 14.94 10.59
N THR A 150 5.74 16.06 10.60
CA THR A 150 5.18 17.41 10.74
C THR A 150 4.71 17.98 9.40
N ALA A 151 4.27 17.11 8.45
CA ALA A 151 3.51 17.62 7.31
C ALA A 151 2.41 18.53 7.85
N PRO A 152 2.22 19.73 7.29
CA PRO A 152 1.12 20.58 7.70
C PRO A 152 -0.15 19.73 7.76
N GLY A 153 -0.84 19.72 8.89
CA GLY A 153 -2.10 18.99 9.02
C GLY A 153 -3.16 19.59 8.10
N GLU A 154 -2.99 20.87 7.73
CA GLU A 154 -3.94 21.65 6.95
C GLU A 154 -3.23 22.59 5.97
N PHE A 155 -3.93 22.90 4.87
CA PHE A 155 -3.49 23.75 3.79
C PHE A 155 -4.59 24.78 3.46
N GLU A 156 -4.20 25.99 3.11
CA GLU A 156 -5.13 27.03 2.65
C GLU A 156 -5.73 26.69 1.28
N SER A 157 -5.02 25.90 0.47
CA SER A 157 -5.47 25.50 -0.86
C SER A 157 -4.94 24.13 -1.25
N SER A 158 -5.61 23.48 -2.21
CA SER A 158 -5.09 22.25 -2.84
C SER A 158 -3.76 22.47 -3.58
N GLN A 159 -3.52 23.70 -4.06
CA GLN A 159 -2.26 24.06 -4.70
C GLN A 159 -1.09 24.07 -3.71
N GLU A 160 -1.31 24.54 -2.47
CA GLU A 160 -0.30 24.47 -1.42
C GLU A 160 0.03 23.01 -1.07
N ALA A 161 -0.98 22.16 -0.93
CA ALA A 161 -0.77 20.73 -0.72
C ALA A 161 0.00 20.07 -1.88
N LEU A 162 -0.29 20.49 -3.13
CA LEU A 162 0.44 20.01 -4.31
C LEU A 162 1.91 20.40 -4.27
N VAL A 163 2.22 21.67 -3.94
CA VAL A 163 3.61 22.13 -3.80
C VAL A 163 4.32 21.35 -2.71
N HIS A 164 3.64 21.10 -1.59
CA HIS A 164 4.17 20.30 -0.49
C HIS A 164 4.46 18.86 -0.97
N LEU A 165 3.49 18.19 -1.59
CA LEU A 165 3.63 16.80 -2.03
C LEU A 165 4.69 16.63 -3.13
N LYS A 166 4.83 17.59 -4.05
CA LYS A 166 5.90 17.59 -5.07
C LYS A 166 7.31 17.59 -4.45
N ARG A 167 7.49 18.24 -3.29
CA ARG A 167 8.77 18.22 -2.56
C ARG A 167 9.04 16.85 -1.92
N LEU A 168 7.99 16.17 -1.46
CA LEU A 168 8.09 14.85 -0.84
C LEU A 168 8.24 13.73 -1.87
N MET A 169 7.79 13.95 -3.11
CA MET A 169 7.80 12.96 -4.19
C MET A 169 8.58 13.48 -5.41
N PRO A 170 9.88 13.82 -5.26
CA PRO A 170 10.64 14.52 -6.31
C PRO A 170 10.92 13.67 -7.56
N ARG A 171 10.72 12.34 -7.46
CA ARG A 171 10.94 11.37 -8.55
C ARG A 171 9.65 11.04 -9.30
N ALA A 172 8.49 11.32 -8.70
CA ALA A 172 7.21 10.96 -9.29
C ALA A 172 6.83 11.90 -10.45
N PRO A 173 6.25 11.37 -11.54
CA PRO A 173 5.65 12.19 -12.59
C PRO A 173 4.61 13.16 -12.01
N ALA A 174 4.60 14.41 -12.48
CA ALA A 174 3.74 15.46 -11.96
C ALA A 174 2.25 15.07 -11.96
N ALA A 175 1.79 14.38 -13.00
CA ALA A 175 0.41 13.93 -13.12
C ALA A 175 0.00 12.95 -11.99
N LEU A 176 0.90 12.06 -11.55
CA LEU A 176 0.59 11.13 -10.44
C LEU A 176 0.58 11.85 -9.09
N VAL A 177 1.42 12.88 -8.92
CA VAL A 177 1.39 13.71 -7.70
C VAL A 177 0.08 14.53 -7.66
N GLU A 178 -0.35 15.08 -8.79
CA GLU A 178 -1.60 15.81 -8.92
C GLU A 178 -2.81 14.92 -8.64
N GLU A 179 -2.82 13.69 -9.19
CA GLU A 179 -3.85 12.69 -8.90
C GLU A 179 -3.88 12.32 -7.40
N SER A 180 -2.71 12.15 -6.78
CA SER A 180 -2.61 11.88 -5.33
C SER A 180 -3.19 13.01 -4.48
N VAL A 181 -2.96 14.28 -4.85
CA VAL A 181 -3.57 15.44 -4.16
C VAL A 181 -5.07 15.47 -4.36
N GLN A 182 -5.54 15.27 -5.60
CA GLN A 182 -6.96 15.29 -5.95
C GLN A 182 -7.78 14.32 -5.10
N HIS A 183 -7.27 13.12 -4.85
CA HIS A 183 -7.98 12.08 -4.12
C HIS A 183 -7.61 12.00 -2.64
N GLY A 184 -6.43 12.50 -2.25
CA GLY A 184 -5.90 12.44 -0.89
C GLY A 184 -6.32 13.56 0.03
N LEU A 185 -6.97 14.62 -0.48
CA LEU A 185 -7.43 15.76 0.31
C LEU A 185 -8.95 15.75 0.55
N ARG A 186 -9.35 16.27 1.71
CA ARG A 186 -10.72 16.66 2.02
C ARG A 186 -10.77 18.12 2.47
N ARG A 187 -11.91 18.79 2.24
CA ARG A 187 -12.17 20.12 2.80
C ARG A 187 -12.55 20.02 4.26
N THR A 188 -12.06 20.95 5.06
CA THR A 188 -12.47 21.17 6.46
C THR A 188 -13.69 22.08 6.53
N GLY A 189 -14.34 22.15 7.67
CA GLY A 189 -15.54 22.97 7.85
C GLY A 189 -15.32 24.48 7.71
N ASP A 190 -14.08 24.95 7.89
CA ASP A 190 -13.65 26.34 7.68
C ASP A 190 -13.15 26.61 6.24
N GLY A 191 -13.25 25.61 5.35
CA GLY A 191 -12.95 25.75 3.94
C GLY A 191 -11.50 25.45 3.53
N ARG A 192 -10.62 25.18 4.48
CA ARG A 192 -9.23 24.71 4.24
C ARG A 192 -9.21 23.27 3.76
N TYR A 193 -8.03 22.71 3.58
CA TYR A 193 -7.82 21.33 3.14
C TYR A 193 -6.97 20.57 4.16
N THR A 194 -7.28 19.29 4.34
CA THR A 194 -6.47 18.38 5.14
C THR A 194 -6.37 17.02 4.42
N TRP A 195 -5.37 16.23 4.80
CA TRP A 195 -5.23 14.88 4.27
C TRP A 195 -6.37 13.96 4.72
N LYS A 196 -6.75 13.01 3.86
CA LYS A 196 -7.72 11.96 4.17
C LYS A 196 -7.12 10.82 5.02
N TYR A 197 -6.20 11.11 5.93
CA TYR A 197 -5.77 10.13 6.91
C TYR A 197 -5.94 10.67 8.33
N ASP A 198 -6.24 9.79 9.27
CA ASP A 198 -6.46 10.16 10.67
C ASP A 198 -5.15 10.59 11.33
N PRO A 199 -5.04 11.82 11.86
CA PRO A 199 -3.88 12.25 12.64
C PRO A 199 -3.61 11.36 13.87
N ALA A 200 -4.64 10.74 14.46
CA ALA A 200 -4.49 9.80 15.56
C ALA A 200 -3.66 8.57 15.18
N PHE A 201 -3.70 8.16 13.91
CA PHE A 201 -2.82 7.12 13.38
C PHE A 201 -1.34 7.48 13.51
N LEU A 202 -0.97 8.77 13.44
CA LEU A 202 0.42 9.26 13.55
C LEU A 202 0.87 9.51 14.99
N SER A 203 -0.07 9.77 15.92
CA SER A 203 0.22 10.25 17.28
C SER A 203 0.79 9.20 18.26
N GLY A 204 1.33 8.09 17.76
CA GLY A 204 2.06 7.11 18.59
C GLY A 204 1.19 6.16 19.43
N ARG A 205 -0.15 6.23 19.36
CA ARG A 205 -1.02 5.11 19.73
C ARG A 205 -0.87 3.93 18.75
N ARG A 206 0.11 4.08 17.85
CA ARG A 206 0.64 3.01 17.02
C ARG A 206 0.99 1.84 17.92
N SER A 207 0.31 0.76 17.64
CA SER A 207 0.83 -0.57 17.82
C SER A 207 1.92 -0.64 18.90
N ARG A 208 1.54 -0.90 20.10
CA ARG A 208 2.37 -1.81 20.91
C ARG A 208 2.66 -2.94 19.95
N ALA A 209 3.93 -3.13 19.63
CA ALA A 209 4.35 -4.18 18.73
C ALA A 209 3.52 -5.41 19.04
N SER A 210 2.82 -5.95 18.09
CA SER A 210 1.87 -7.05 18.27
C SER A 210 2.62 -8.30 18.67
N GLY A 211 3.64 -8.36 19.42
CA GLY A 211 4.43 -9.52 19.79
C GLY A 211 4.73 -10.50 18.63
N LEU A 212 4.24 -10.16 17.44
CA LEU A 212 4.28 -10.98 16.23
C LEU A 212 5.65 -10.83 15.56
N ASP A 213 6.41 -11.91 15.55
CA ASP A 213 7.65 -11.97 14.78
C ASP A 213 7.35 -12.17 13.29
N LEU A 214 7.37 -11.07 12.53
CA LEU A 214 7.11 -11.13 11.10
C LEU A 214 8.14 -11.96 10.32
N TRP A 215 9.37 -12.14 10.84
CA TRP A 215 10.34 -13.05 10.21
C TRP A 215 9.88 -14.50 10.28
N ARG A 216 9.26 -14.90 11.38
CA ARG A 216 8.63 -16.23 11.51
C ARG A 216 7.37 -16.36 10.65
N VAL A 217 6.59 -15.28 10.54
CA VAL A 217 5.40 -15.23 9.69
C VAL A 217 5.76 -15.54 8.23
N VAL A 218 6.76 -14.85 7.68
CA VAL A 218 7.10 -15.01 6.24
C VAL A 218 7.70 -16.38 5.91
N GLN A 219 8.34 -17.08 6.87
CA GLN A 219 8.85 -18.44 6.68
C GLN A 219 7.78 -19.46 6.31
N SER A 220 6.55 -19.23 6.75
CA SER A 220 5.43 -20.14 6.55
C SER A 220 4.55 -19.83 5.36
N ILE A 221 4.86 -18.79 4.57
CA ILE A 221 4.07 -18.40 3.39
C ILE A 221 4.49 -19.26 2.21
N PRO A 222 3.63 -20.18 1.70
CA PRO A 222 3.98 -21.06 0.60
C PRO A 222 3.77 -20.40 -0.78
N ALA A 223 3.02 -19.30 -0.84
CA ALA A 223 2.70 -18.62 -2.09
C ALA A 223 3.97 -18.07 -2.77
N PRO A 224 4.09 -18.20 -4.09
CA PRO A 224 5.10 -17.48 -4.83
C PRO A 224 5.07 -16.00 -4.48
N THR A 225 6.22 -15.44 -4.12
CA THR A 225 6.32 -14.06 -3.65
C THR A 225 7.32 -13.28 -4.47
N LEU A 226 6.95 -12.06 -4.86
CA LEU A 226 7.84 -11.06 -5.43
C LEU A 226 8.08 -9.96 -4.41
N LEU A 227 9.33 -9.75 -4.00
CA LEU A 227 9.74 -8.51 -3.35
C LEU A 227 10.26 -7.54 -4.40
N GLN A 228 9.62 -6.37 -4.50
CA GLN A 228 10.17 -5.24 -5.25
C GLN A 228 10.66 -4.18 -4.26
N TYR A 229 11.85 -3.60 -4.50
CA TYR A 229 12.36 -2.49 -3.70
C TYR A 229 13.09 -1.47 -4.55
N GLY A 230 13.04 -0.20 -4.12
CA GLY A 230 13.65 0.91 -4.85
C GLY A 230 15.16 1.00 -4.64
N SER A 231 15.90 1.41 -5.69
CA SER A 231 17.33 1.65 -5.59
C SER A 231 17.70 2.80 -4.62
N HIS A 232 16.74 3.68 -4.36
CA HIS A 232 16.83 4.78 -3.40
C HIS A 232 15.92 4.56 -2.18
N SER A 233 15.53 3.31 -1.90
CA SER A 233 14.71 3.01 -0.72
C SER A 233 15.50 3.22 0.58
N ASN A 234 14.84 3.86 1.56
CA ASN A 234 15.31 3.95 2.94
C ASN A 234 14.61 2.92 3.87
N VAL A 235 13.75 2.06 3.30
CA VAL A 235 12.98 1.04 4.02
C VAL A 235 13.51 -0.36 3.78
N VAL A 236 13.95 -0.65 2.56
CA VAL A 236 14.52 -1.93 2.17
C VAL A 236 15.88 -1.70 1.52
N ASN A 237 16.92 -2.32 2.07
CA ASN A 237 18.24 -2.40 1.49
C ASN A 237 18.53 -3.80 0.92
N HIS A 238 19.66 -3.95 0.24
CA HIS A 238 20.05 -5.23 -0.37
C HIS A 238 20.14 -6.37 0.66
N GLU A 239 20.66 -6.11 1.86
CA GLU A 239 20.82 -7.14 2.90
C GLU A 239 19.46 -7.66 3.39
N LEU A 240 18.49 -6.76 3.62
CA LEU A 240 17.13 -7.15 4.00
C LEU A 240 16.39 -7.87 2.89
N ALA A 241 16.61 -7.45 1.65
CA ALA A 241 16.03 -8.11 0.48
C ALA A 241 16.58 -9.53 0.30
N ALA A 242 17.90 -9.72 0.42
CA ALA A 242 18.56 -11.02 0.38
C ALA A 242 18.08 -11.92 1.53
N ARG A 243 18.04 -11.39 2.76
CA ARG A 243 17.52 -12.12 3.92
C ARG A 243 16.07 -12.59 3.71
N LEU A 244 15.21 -11.75 3.11
CA LEU A 244 13.83 -12.16 2.84
C LEU A 244 13.79 -13.31 1.83
N ALA A 245 14.59 -13.24 0.76
CA ALA A 245 14.68 -14.30 -0.24
C ALA A 245 15.18 -15.63 0.34
N GLU A 246 16.13 -15.57 1.29
CA GLU A 246 16.63 -16.76 2.00
C GLU A 246 15.59 -17.32 2.99
N THR A 247 14.75 -16.44 3.54
CA THR A 247 13.79 -16.81 4.58
C THR A 247 12.50 -17.40 4.01
N MET A 248 12.01 -16.86 2.89
CA MET A 248 10.76 -17.29 2.27
C MET A 248 11.00 -18.40 1.24
N PRO A 249 10.19 -19.48 1.24
CA PRO A 249 10.42 -20.65 0.37
C PRO A 249 10.41 -20.38 -1.14
N ARG A 250 9.65 -19.38 -1.58
CA ARG A 250 9.42 -19.07 -3.01
C ARG A 250 9.45 -17.57 -3.26
N CYS A 251 10.50 -16.88 -2.80
CA CYS A 251 10.65 -15.45 -2.95
C CYS A 251 11.64 -15.11 -4.07
N THR A 252 11.20 -14.29 -5.02
CA THR A 252 12.06 -13.60 -5.98
C THR A 252 12.18 -12.14 -5.59
N VAL A 253 13.34 -11.54 -5.90
CA VAL A 253 13.63 -10.15 -5.55
C VAL A 253 13.94 -9.36 -6.81
N GLU A 254 13.32 -8.21 -6.96
CA GLU A 254 13.61 -7.29 -8.06
C GLU A 254 13.84 -5.87 -7.51
N ARG A 255 15.00 -5.30 -7.82
CA ARG A 255 15.35 -3.92 -7.50
C ARG A 255 14.91 -3.00 -8.64
N ILE A 256 14.13 -1.97 -8.33
CA ILE A 256 13.64 -1.00 -9.30
C ILE A 256 14.55 0.24 -9.29
N GLU A 257 15.28 0.43 -10.39
CA GLU A 257 16.20 1.55 -10.52
C GLU A 257 15.47 2.89 -10.58
N GLY A 258 16.04 3.93 -9.95
CA GLY A 258 15.50 5.27 -9.90
C GLY A 258 14.30 5.45 -8.96
N ALA A 259 13.84 4.38 -8.30
CA ALA A 259 12.71 4.44 -7.37
C ALA A 259 13.17 4.59 -5.92
N GLY A 260 12.42 5.36 -5.13
CA GLY A 260 12.47 5.38 -3.67
C GLY A 260 11.42 4.45 -3.05
N HIS A 261 10.85 4.85 -1.91
CA HIS A 261 9.84 4.04 -1.20
C HIS A 261 8.52 3.88 -1.97
N GLY A 262 8.16 4.84 -2.81
CA GLY A 262 6.93 4.81 -3.62
C GLY A 262 7.17 4.31 -5.04
N LEU A 263 7.57 3.03 -5.22
CA LEU A 263 7.94 2.45 -6.53
C LEU A 263 6.91 2.71 -7.63
N PHE A 264 5.63 2.51 -7.30
CA PHE A 264 4.51 2.62 -8.23
C PHE A 264 4.21 4.06 -8.66
N THR A 265 4.76 5.03 -7.94
CA THR A 265 4.69 6.46 -8.30
C THR A 265 5.99 6.95 -8.92
N ASP A 266 7.14 6.54 -8.40
CA ASP A 266 8.45 7.00 -8.88
C ASP A 266 8.81 6.39 -10.25
N GLN A 267 8.52 5.10 -10.45
CA GLN A 267 8.82 4.34 -11.66
C GLN A 267 7.62 3.46 -12.06
N PRO A 268 6.47 4.05 -12.40
CA PRO A 268 5.20 3.34 -12.58
C PRO A 268 5.26 2.25 -13.64
N GLU A 269 5.98 2.49 -14.74
CA GLU A 269 6.11 1.51 -15.83
C GLU A 269 7.00 0.32 -15.42
N ALA A 270 8.17 0.59 -14.81
CA ALA A 270 9.08 -0.47 -14.37
C ALA A 270 8.43 -1.34 -13.29
N PHE A 271 7.72 -0.72 -12.33
CA PHE A 271 6.92 -1.41 -11.33
C PHE A 271 5.88 -2.33 -11.97
N ALA A 272 5.07 -1.78 -12.89
CA ALA A 272 4.00 -2.53 -13.54
C ALA A 272 4.53 -3.69 -14.40
N GLN A 273 5.59 -3.47 -15.19
CA GLN A 273 6.22 -4.50 -16.01
C GLN A 273 6.79 -5.65 -15.17
N SER A 274 7.41 -5.35 -14.04
CA SER A 274 7.91 -6.35 -13.10
C SER A 274 6.77 -7.22 -12.54
N VAL A 275 5.69 -6.59 -12.07
CA VAL A 275 4.49 -7.33 -11.64
C VAL A 275 3.92 -8.17 -12.79
N GLU A 276 3.85 -7.64 -14.01
CA GLU A 276 3.33 -8.35 -15.18
C GLU A 276 4.13 -9.64 -15.49
N ARG A 277 5.47 -9.56 -15.47
CA ARG A 277 6.33 -10.73 -15.62
C ARG A 277 6.07 -11.77 -14.54
N PHE A 278 5.95 -11.32 -13.30
CA PHE A 278 5.68 -12.21 -12.16
C PHE A 278 4.31 -12.89 -12.24
N LEU A 279 3.28 -12.17 -12.69
CA LEU A 279 1.94 -12.73 -12.89
C LEU A 279 1.88 -13.73 -14.06
N ALA A 280 2.74 -13.56 -15.08
CA ALA A 280 2.81 -14.44 -16.23
C ALA A 280 3.66 -15.70 -15.98
N ALA A 281 4.54 -15.69 -14.98
CA ALA A 281 5.32 -16.86 -14.60
C ALA A 281 4.41 -17.88 -13.88
N THR A 282 4.29 -19.06 -14.47
CA THR A 282 3.50 -20.19 -13.94
C THR A 282 4.25 -20.99 -12.89
#